data_d96179ffcf42b93981c61c1f61ea9583
#
_entry.id   d96179ffcf42b93981c61c1f61ea9583
#
_cell.length_a   1.000
_cell.length_b   1.000
_cell.length_c   1.000
_cell.angle_alpha   90.00
_cell.angle_beta   90.00
_cell.angle_gamma   90.00
#
_symmetry.space_group_name_H-M   'P 1'
#
loop_
_entity.id
_entity.type
_entity.pdbx_description
1 polymer ?
#
loop_
_entity_poly.entity_id
_entity_poly.type
_entity_poly.pdbx_seq_one_letter_code
_entity_poly.pdbx_strand_id
1 'polypeptide(L)'
;MTIVSKDKKHIINFDYVTDIFLGSNEVSIKVNFSDGKGCELERYYSQKDASVAMEMLCDAISRNASKFEMPTEKQIQAKVVQYHDTPSRHISGKKNKGHGGS
;
A
#
# COMPACT_ATOMS: atom_id res chain seq x y z
N MET A 1 0.42 5.20 -15.04
CA MET A 1 -0.56 4.74 -14.05
C MET A 1 -1.33 5.92 -13.49
N THR A 2 -2.59 5.72 -13.22
CA THR A 2 -3.45 6.70 -12.56
C THR A 2 -3.69 6.26 -11.12
N ILE A 3 -3.52 7.18 -10.16
CA ILE A 3 -3.77 6.89 -8.75
C ILE A 3 -4.97 7.71 -8.29
N VAL A 4 -5.94 7.04 -7.68
CA VAL A 4 -7.21 7.65 -7.26
C VAL A 4 -7.32 7.57 -5.74
N SER A 5 -7.67 8.68 -5.08
CA SER A 5 -7.88 8.71 -3.64
C SER A 5 -9.14 7.94 -3.22
N LYS A 6 -9.27 7.62 -1.92
CA LYS A 6 -10.42 6.87 -1.40
C LYS A 6 -11.75 7.56 -1.72
N ASP A 7 -11.80 8.87 -1.59
CA ASP A 7 -13.02 9.65 -1.83
C ASP A 7 -13.22 9.98 -3.31
N LYS A 8 -12.28 9.56 -4.16
CA LYS A 8 -12.29 9.79 -5.62
C LYS A 8 -12.25 11.27 -6.00
N LYS A 9 -11.83 12.12 -5.07
CA LYS A 9 -11.71 13.56 -5.33
C LYS A 9 -10.34 13.97 -5.82
N HIS A 10 -9.35 13.11 -5.67
CA HIS A 10 -7.99 13.33 -6.18
C HIS A 10 -7.65 12.23 -7.16
N ILE A 11 -7.27 12.62 -8.36
CA ILE A 11 -6.78 11.70 -9.38
C ILE A 11 -5.44 12.26 -9.84
N ILE A 12 -4.38 11.48 -9.69
CA ILE A 12 -3.05 11.94 -10.07
C ILE A 12 -2.44 11.03 -11.12
N ASN A 13 -1.61 11.63 -11.96
CA ASN A 13 -0.86 10.89 -12.97
C ASN A 13 0.52 10.57 -12.39
N PHE A 14 0.77 9.28 -12.21
CA PHE A 14 2.02 8.80 -11.62
C PHE A 14 3.25 9.21 -12.44
N ASP A 15 3.08 9.46 -13.74
CA ASP A 15 4.20 9.85 -14.60
C ASP A 15 4.82 11.18 -14.20
N TYR A 16 4.08 12.03 -13.48
CA TYR A 16 4.56 13.33 -13.01
C TYR A 16 4.98 13.31 -11.54
N VAL A 17 4.95 12.15 -10.90
CA VAL A 17 5.30 12.01 -9.49
C VAL A 17 6.79 11.71 -9.37
N THR A 18 7.50 12.47 -8.54
CA THR A 18 8.91 12.24 -8.29
C THR A 18 9.13 11.34 -7.08
N ASP A 19 8.28 11.46 -6.07
CA ASP A 19 8.34 10.56 -4.92
C ASP A 19 7.00 10.50 -4.20
N ILE A 20 6.77 9.39 -3.52
CA ILE A 20 5.62 9.15 -2.66
C ILE A 20 6.19 8.71 -1.31
N PHE A 21 5.70 9.31 -0.24
CA PHE A 21 6.27 9.06 1.08
C PHE A 21 5.24 9.24 2.18
N LEU A 22 5.52 8.65 3.34
CA LEU A 22 4.71 8.88 4.54
C LEU A 22 5.14 10.20 5.17
N GLY A 23 4.16 11.02 5.55
CA GLY A 23 4.44 12.25 6.26
C GLY A 23 5.02 11.97 7.65
N SER A 24 5.42 13.03 8.36
CA SER A 24 6.05 12.90 9.68
C SER A 24 5.14 12.24 10.70
N ASN A 25 3.82 12.34 10.54
CA ASN A 25 2.85 11.67 11.42
C ASN A 25 2.67 10.19 11.07
N GLU A 26 3.23 9.73 9.92
CA GLU A 26 3.19 8.36 9.45
C GLU A 26 1.78 7.83 9.16
N VAL A 27 0.78 8.70 9.07
CA VAL A 27 -0.58 8.32 8.66
C VAL A 27 -1.00 8.99 7.36
N SER A 28 -0.27 9.99 6.91
CA SER A 28 -0.53 10.69 5.65
C SER A 28 0.40 10.19 4.56
N ILE A 29 -0.17 9.84 3.42
CA ILE A 29 0.62 9.48 2.24
C ILE A 29 0.70 10.73 1.38
N LYS A 30 1.91 11.19 1.12
CA LYS A 30 2.16 12.43 0.40
C LYS A 30 2.90 12.16 -0.89
N VAL A 31 2.72 13.05 -1.85
CA VAL A 31 3.39 12.95 -3.15
C VAL A 31 4.02 14.30 -3.48
N ASN A 32 5.16 14.22 -4.15
CA ASN A 32 5.76 15.38 -4.80
C ASN A 32 5.75 15.17 -6.30
N PHE A 33 5.54 16.27 -7.03
CA PHE A 33 5.46 16.25 -8.48
C PHE A 33 6.72 16.88 -9.09
N SER A 34 6.93 16.62 -10.38
CA SER A 34 8.11 17.10 -11.10
C SER A 34 8.19 18.63 -11.19
N ASP A 35 7.06 19.33 -10.99
CA ASP A 35 7.04 20.79 -10.97
C ASP A 35 7.43 21.38 -9.62
N GLY A 36 7.80 20.54 -8.65
CA GLY A 36 8.19 20.97 -7.32
C GLY A 36 7.05 21.12 -6.34
N LYS A 37 5.81 20.91 -6.77
CA LYS A 37 4.65 20.98 -5.89
C LYS A 37 4.39 19.61 -5.24
N GLY A 38 3.63 19.63 -4.16
CA GLY A 38 3.27 18.39 -3.47
C GLY A 38 1.89 18.49 -2.87
N CYS A 39 1.33 17.36 -2.51
CA CYS A 39 0.04 17.32 -1.82
C CYS A 39 -0.07 16.04 -0.99
N GLU A 40 -1.07 16.02 -0.12
CA GLU A 40 -1.44 14.82 0.60
C GLU A 40 -2.36 14.02 -0.33
N LEU A 41 -1.93 12.82 -0.68
CA LEU A 41 -2.72 11.94 -1.53
C LEU A 41 -3.83 11.27 -0.72
N GLU A 42 -3.50 10.81 0.48
CA GLU A 42 -4.43 10.06 1.30
C GLU A 42 -4.02 10.13 2.77
N ARG A 43 -4.98 9.90 3.65
CA ARG A 43 -4.73 9.84 5.10
C ARG A 43 -5.47 8.64 5.69
N TYR A 44 -4.82 7.96 6.63
CA TYR A 44 -5.39 6.80 7.29
C TYR A 44 -5.50 7.05 8.79
N TYR A 45 -6.26 6.20 9.49
CA TYR A 45 -6.46 6.36 10.93
C TYR A 45 -5.26 5.88 11.74
N SER A 46 -4.45 4.97 11.19
CA SER A 46 -3.32 4.44 11.93
C SER A 46 -2.10 4.35 11.03
N GLN A 47 -0.92 4.31 11.67
CA GLN A 47 0.34 4.12 10.97
C GLN A 47 0.37 2.77 10.25
N LYS A 48 -0.21 1.74 10.88
CA LYS A 48 -0.27 0.42 10.29
C LYS A 48 -1.07 0.43 8.99
N ASP A 49 -2.24 1.07 8.99
CA ASP A 49 -3.07 1.15 7.80
C ASP A 49 -2.33 1.91 6.68
N ALA A 50 -1.68 3.01 7.02
CA ALA A 50 -0.92 3.78 6.03
C ALA A 50 0.22 2.94 5.44
N SER A 51 0.93 2.17 6.27
CA SER A 51 1.99 1.29 5.81
C SER A 51 1.48 0.23 4.85
N VAL A 52 0.34 -0.39 5.17
CA VAL A 52 -0.25 -1.41 4.30
C VAL A 52 -0.66 -0.80 2.98
N ALA A 53 -1.27 0.40 3.00
CA ALA A 53 -1.65 1.09 1.78
C ALA A 53 -0.42 1.38 0.91
N MET A 54 0.70 1.79 1.52
CA MET A 54 1.95 2.02 0.79
C MET A 54 2.46 0.74 0.15
N GLU A 55 2.39 -0.39 0.86
CA GLU A 55 2.81 -1.68 0.31
C GLU A 55 1.95 -2.08 -0.88
N MET A 56 0.64 -1.87 -0.78
CA MET A 56 -0.27 -2.17 -1.87
C MET A 56 0.04 -1.30 -3.09
N LEU A 57 0.35 -0.02 -2.88
CA LEU A 57 0.73 0.87 -3.96
C LEU A 57 2.05 0.43 -4.59
N CYS A 58 3.05 0.07 -3.79
CA CYS A 58 4.31 -0.45 -4.29
C CYS A 58 4.11 -1.69 -5.16
N ASP A 59 3.21 -2.58 -4.73
CA ASP A 59 2.89 -3.78 -5.48
C ASP A 59 2.26 -3.43 -6.83
N ALA A 60 1.34 -2.46 -6.84
CA ALA A 60 0.72 -2.01 -8.08
C ALA A 60 1.76 -1.43 -9.05
N ILE A 61 2.69 -0.64 -8.52
CA ILE A 61 3.76 -0.07 -9.33
C ILE A 61 4.63 -1.18 -9.94
N SER A 62 5.01 -2.18 -9.14
CA SER A 62 5.87 -3.26 -9.60
C SER A 62 5.20 -4.13 -10.65
N ARG A 63 3.86 -4.20 -10.64
CA ARG A 63 3.10 -4.97 -11.63
C ARG A 63 2.74 -4.15 -12.87
N ASN A 64 3.18 -2.90 -12.95
CA ASN A 64 2.83 -1.98 -14.04
C ASN A 64 1.32 -1.83 -14.20
N ALA A 65 0.61 -1.71 -13.07
CA ALA A 65 -0.83 -1.50 -13.11
C ALA A 65 -1.15 -0.19 -13.83
N SER A 66 -2.21 -0.18 -14.63
CA SER A 66 -2.62 1.05 -15.33
C SER A 66 -3.36 2.02 -14.40
N LYS A 67 -3.91 1.50 -13.31
CA LYS A 67 -4.71 2.28 -12.36
C LYS A 67 -4.58 1.67 -10.97
N PHE A 68 -4.57 2.52 -9.96
CA PHE A 68 -4.59 2.07 -8.57
C PHE A 68 -5.51 2.98 -7.77
N GLU A 69 -6.50 2.40 -7.09
CA GLU A 69 -7.36 3.13 -6.16
C GLU A 69 -6.84 2.91 -4.75
N MET A 70 -6.64 4.00 -4.02
CA MET A 70 -6.17 3.90 -2.64
C MET A 70 -7.16 3.09 -1.83
N PRO A 71 -6.69 2.08 -1.08
CA PRO A 71 -7.61 1.20 -0.36
C PRO A 71 -8.27 1.92 0.82
N THR A 72 -9.51 1.53 1.12
CA THR A 72 -10.18 1.97 2.33
C THR A 72 -9.66 1.18 3.52
N GLU A 73 -9.91 1.68 4.73
CA GLU A 73 -9.53 0.95 5.94
C GLU A 73 -10.15 -0.45 5.96
N LYS A 74 -11.38 -0.57 5.50
CA LYS A 74 -12.05 -1.87 5.43
C LYS A 74 -11.32 -2.83 4.49
N GLN A 75 -10.89 -2.33 3.34
CA GLN A 75 -10.13 -3.15 2.38
C GLN A 75 -8.78 -3.56 2.97
N ILE A 76 -8.14 -2.66 3.69
CA ILE A 76 -6.87 -2.95 4.34
C ILE A 76 -7.05 -4.04 5.39
N GLN A 77 -8.10 -3.97 6.22
CA GLN A 77 -8.36 -4.98 7.23
C GLN A 77 -8.60 -6.35 6.60
N ALA A 78 -9.33 -6.41 5.50
CA ALA A 78 -9.54 -7.66 4.79
C ALA A 78 -8.22 -8.25 4.28
N LYS A 79 -7.33 -7.39 3.78
CA LYS A 79 -6.01 -7.82 3.30
C LYS A 79 -5.15 -8.37 4.44
N VAL A 80 -5.17 -7.71 5.59
CA VAL A 80 -4.41 -8.15 6.76
C VAL A 80 -4.92 -9.51 7.24
N VAL A 81 -6.24 -9.70 7.28
CA VAL A 81 -6.83 -10.98 7.66
C VAL A 81 -6.37 -12.08 6.70
N GLN A 82 -6.35 -11.80 5.40
CA GLN A 82 -5.88 -12.78 4.43
C GLN A 82 -4.43 -13.20 4.69
N TYR A 83 -3.56 -12.25 5.02
CA TYR A 83 -2.17 -12.57 5.33
C TYR A 83 -2.06 -13.42 6.57
N HIS A 84 -2.88 -13.15 7.59
CA HIS A 84 -2.85 -13.94 8.82
C HIS A 84 -3.41 -15.33 8.63
N ASP A 85 -4.38 -15.50 7.74
CA ASP A 85 -5.00 -16.78 7.45
C ASP A 85 -4.15 -17.65 6.53
N THR A 86 -3.19 -17.06 5.83
CA THR A 86 -2.31 -17.82 4.98
C THR A 86 -1.41 -18.69 5.83
N PRO A 87 -1.41 -20.01 5.64
CA PRO A 87 -0.44 -20.84 6.35
C PRO A 87 0.94 -20.37 5.97
N SER A 88 1.72 -20.27 6.96
CA SER A 88 2.98 -19.67 6.70
C SER A 88 3.87 -20.63 6.03
N ARG A 89 3.40 -20.64 5.26
CA ARG A 89 3.88 -21.37 4.51
C ARG A 89 5.17 -21.51 4.50
N HIS A 90 4.28 -21.21 5.48
CA HIS A 90 4.96 -21.32 5.69
C HIS A 90 5.52 -21.52 5.95
N ILE A 91 5.45 -21.64 6.36
CA ILE A 91 5.90 -21.86 6.74
C ILE A 91 6.46 -22.29 7.03
N SER A 92 6.37 -22.41 7.40
CA SER A 92 6.78 -22.93 7.70
C SER A 92 7.23 -23.44 7.89
N GLY A 93 7.07 -23.57 8.19
CA GLY A 93 7.38 -24.23 8.53
C GLY A 93 7.61 -24.70 8.65
N LYS A 94 7.59 -24.95 8.95
CA LYS A 94 7.90 -25.49 9.19
C LYS A 94 8.20 -25.94 9.11
N LYS A 95 7.91 -26.26 9.21
CA LYS A 95 8.26 -26.78 9.24
C LYS A 95 8.70 -27.15 9.06
N ASN A 96 8.32 -27.57 9.16
CA ASN A 96 8.81 -27.99 9.08
C ASN A 96 9.13 -28.33 8.93
N LYS A 97 8.93 -28.66 9.18
CA LYS A 97 9.26 -29.13 9.15
C LYS A 97 9.65 -29.34 8.94
N GLY A 98 9.27 -29.64 9.02
CA GLY A 98 9.58 -29.89 8.98
C GLY A 98 9.83 -29.92 8.57
N HIS A 99 9.95 -30.40 8.55
CA HIS A 99 10.36 -30.49 8.20
C HIS A 99 10.39 -30.26 7.87
N GLY A 100 9.90 -30.64 8.15
CA GLY A 100 9.91 -30.59 8.02
C GLY A 100 9.77 -30.26 7.75
N GLY A 101 9.65 -30.57 7.71
CA GLY A 101 9.65 -30.47 7.63
C GLY A 101 9.56 -30.12 7.40
N SER A 102 9.26 -30.45 7.60
CA SER A 102 9.40 -30.30 7.49
C SER A 102 9.55 -30.00 7.45
#